data_fa4c60ea7c0a1a9dd32b16221a56860a
#
_entry.id   fa4c60ea7c0a1a9dd32b16221a56860a
#
_cell.length_a   1.000
_cell.length_b   1.000
_cell.length_c   1.000
_cell.angle_alpha   90.00
_cell.angle_beta   90.00
_cell.angle_gamma   90.00
#
_symmetry.space_group_name_H-M   'P 1'
#
loop_
_entity.id
_entity.type
_entity.pdbx_description
1 polymer ?
#
loop_
_entity_poly.entity_id
_entity_poly.type
_entity_poly.pdbx_seq_one_letter_code
_entity_poly.pdbx_strand_id
1 'polypeptide(L)'
;MTSRTFADLISEFKHSIKIPANTEGMSNLVAAFAWAENGFYVLPIDPKTKHAGSVVGVGWPDKSSRDPKQIESWFRPGTNYGIAVHLGKSGAIAFDVDDPSQLPNRLREWILMKSVPFQSTRKDDPLRGHYIFATPVGSNYGNSKGLLKGAWGEVRGKNGIIVVSPTPHSKQADGGQYLWKRTGEVPLLPYALQRVLPQSRYQSVQSIEMAEADTFFANHSMSDCEQVLETRLIDGKSWFLRGSRHDACRDLLLVCMKDARAGLYSAKTAVEAIASLFFSIKPQDQWSSPREFVDMVLWVIAQVLQLPNNKIELHRESQLTINSPQIQDWINKLND
;
A
#
# COMPACT_ATOMS: atom_id res chain seq x y z
N MET A 1 -12.23 20.99 10.17
CA MET A 1 -11.80 19.86 9.34
C MET A 1 -12.95 18.88 9.30
N THR A 2 -13.50 18.56 8.14
CA THR A 2 -14.57 17.55 8.02
C THR A 2 -14.01 16.19 8.42
N SER A 3 -14.61 15.55 9.41
CA SER A 3 -14.28 14.18 9.82
C SER A 3 -14.55 13.25 8.63
N ARG A 4 -13.53 12.54 8.14
CA ARG A 4 -13.68 11.52 7.11
C ARG A 4 -14.16 10.24 7.77
N THR A 5 -15.29 9.71 7.32
CA THR A 5 -15.76 8.41 7.78
C THR A 5 -14.99 7.28 7.10
N PHE A 6 -15.04 6.08 7.68
CA PHE A 6 -14.45 4.90 7.04
C PHE A 6 -15.14 4.58 5.70
N ALA A 7 -16.43 4.87 5.59
CA ALA A 7 -17.18 4.76 4.34
C ALA A 7 -16.69 5.75 3.26
N ASP A 8 -16.31 6.97 3.63
CA ASP A 8 -15.71 7.94 2.70
C ASP A 8 -14.37 7.44 2.17
N LEU A 9 -13.54 6.85 3.04
CA LEU A 9 -12.26 6.25 2.66
C LEU A 9 -12.45 5.09 1.68
N ILE A 10 -13.47 4.24 1.90
CA ILE A 10 -13.83 3.15 0.98
C ILE A 10 -14.36 3.69 -0.34
N SER A 11 -15.14 4.77 -0.32
CA SER A 11 -15.66 5.40 -1.55
C SER A 11 -14.54 5.97 -2.41
N GLU A 12 -13.58 6.64 -1.81
CA GLU A 12 -12.36 7.12 -2.50
C GLU A 12 -11.53 5.95 -3.07
N PHE A 13 -11.66 4.79 -2.45
CA PHE A 13 -10.95 3.57 -2.78
C PHE A 13 -11.41 2.90 -4.08
N LYS A 14 -12.66 3.08 -4.48
CA LYS A 14 -13.24 2.50 -5.70
C LYS A 14 -12.64 3.06 -7.00
N HIS A 15 -11.69 4.00 -6.91
CA HIS A 15 -10.98 4.48 -8.09
C HIS A 15 -9.99 3.42 -8.55
N SER A 16 -10.33 2.75 -9.64
CA SER A 16 -9.46 1.81 -10.33
C SER A 16 -8.18 2.53 -10.79
N ILE A 17 -7.02 1.89 -10.55
CA ILE A 17 -5.78 2.35 -11.15
C ILE A 17 -5.84 2.16 -12.67
N LYS A 18 -5.26 3.11 -13.43
CA LYS A 18 -5.26 3.07 -14.90
C LYS A 18 -3.86 3.28 -15.43
N ILE A 19 -3.51 2.58 -16.49
CA ILE A 19 -2.28 2.89 -17.23
C ILE A 19 -2.56 4.10 -18.13
N PRO A 20 -1.85 5.23 -17.93
CA PRO A 20 -2.03 6.42 -18.77
C PRO A 20 -1.65 6.12 -20.23
N ALA A 21 -2.39 6.69 -21.17
CA ALA A 21 -2.11 6.53 -22.58
C ALA A 21 -1.04 7.54 -23.05
N ASN A 22 -0.32 7.18 -24.12
CA ASN A 22 0.59 8.07 -24.88
C ASN A 22 1.72 8.70 -24.05
N THR A 23 2.21 8.01 -23.01
CA THR A 23 3.29 8.53 -22.16
C THR A 23 4.63 8.64 -22.91
N GLU A 24 4.81 7.91 -24.01
CA GLU A 24 6.05 7.88 -24.81
C GLU A 24 6.44 9.25 -25.41
N GLY A 25 5.43 10.08 -25.73
CA GLY A 25 5.63 11.42 -26.30
C GLY A 25 5.71 12.54 -25.25
N MET A 26 5.58 12.23 -23.96
CA MET A 26 5.57 13.21 -22.88
C MET A 26 6.98 13.50 -22.36
N SER A 27 7.17 14.67 -21.74
CA SER A 27 8.33 14.88 -20.87
C SER A 27 8.20 14.02 -19.61
N ASN A 28 9.33 13.72 -18.94
CA ASN A 28 9.29 12.91 -17.69
C ASN A 28 8.40 13.53 -16.62
N LEU A 29 8.37 14.85 -16.49
CA LEU A 29 7.50 15.55 -15.55
C LEU A 29 6.01 15.32 -15.87
N VAL A 30 5.62 15.53 -17.12
CA VAL A 30 4.22 15.37 -17.56
C VAL A 30 3.77 13.92 -17.43
N ALA A 31 4.61 12.97 -17.82
CA ALA A 31 4.31 11.54 -17.66
C ALA A 31 4.22 11.14 -16.19
N ALA A 32 5.11 11.65 -15.31
CA ALA A 32 5.04 11.37 -13.88
C ALA A 32 3.74 11.87 -13.23
N PHE A 33 3.25 13.04 -13.64
CA PHE A 33 1.93 13.53 -13.23
C PHE A 33 0.82 12.64 -13.75
N ALA A 34 0.85 12.25 -15.03
CA ALA A 34 -0.15 11.36 -15.59
C ALA A 34 -0.22 10.01 -14.83
N TRP A 35 0.92 9.44 -14.45
CA TRP A 35 0.96 8.24 -13.61
C TRP A 35 0.35 8.47 -12.23
N ALA A 36 0.69 9.58 -11.56
CA ALA A 36 0.18 9.92 -10.24
C ALA A 36 -1.34 10.17 -10.23
N GLU A 37 -1.86 10.88 -11.23
CA GLU A 37 -3.29 11.12 -11.43
C GLU A 37 -4.08 9.82 -11.68
N ASN A 38 -3.45 8.85 -12.33
CA ASN A 38 -4.01 7.53 -12.59
C ASN A 38 -3.79 6.52 -11.44
N GLY A 39 -3.41 7.00 -10.25
CA GLY A 39 -3.38 6.21 -9.02
C GLY A 39 -2.03 5.59 -8.66
N PHE A 40 -0.98 5.77 -9.45
CA PHE A 40 0.32 5.19 -9.18
C PHE A 40 1.23 6.09 -8.35
N TYR A 41 1.92 5.51 -7.38
CA TYR A 41 3.04 6.16 -6.70
C TYR A 41 4.27 6.12 -7.59
N VAL A 42 4.86 7.26 -7.88
CA VAL A 42 6.03 7.40 -8.74
C VAL A 42 7.31 7.60 -7.95
N LEU A 43 8.43 7.29 -8.60
CA LEU A 43 9.80 7.47 -8.12
C LEU A 43 10.69 7.96 -9.24
N PRO A 44 11.60 8.92 -8.99
CA PRO A 44 12.71 9.18 -9.90
C PRO A 44 13.76 8.07 -9.77
N ILE A 45 14.28 7.62 -10.87
CA ILE A 45 15.37 6.62 -10.92
C ILE A 45 16.46 7.06 -11.86
N ASP A 46 17.68 6.55 -11.65
CA ASP A 46 18.73 6.57 -12.67
C ASP A 46 18.39 5.50 -13.74
N PRO A 47 18.14 5.89 -15.00
CA PRO A 47 17.80 4.96 -16.07
C PRO A 47 18.86 3.88 -16.34
N LYS A 48 20.11 4.14 -15.96
CA LYS A 48 21.23 3.20 -16.17
C LYS A 48 21.19 2.05 -15.17
N THR A 49 20.94 2.36 -13.90
CA THR A 49 20.92 1.34 -12.83
C THR A 49 19.56 0.70 -12.67
N LYS A 50 18.46 1.42 -12.95
CA LYS A 50 17.07 1.02 -12.74
C LYS A 50 16.74 0.66 -11.27
N HIS A 51 17.59 1.07 -10.34
CA HIS A 51 17.44 0.78 -8.93
C HIS A 51 16.49 1.79 -8.28
N ALA A 52 15.51 1.32 -7.52
CA ALA A 52 14.46 2.15 -6.92
C ALA A 52 15.01 3.28 -6.01
N GLY A 53 16.10 2.99 -5.27
CA GLY A 53 16.77 3.96 -4.40
C GLY A 53 17.87 4.78 -5.08
N SER A 54 18.05 4.70 -6.39
CA SER A 54 19.18 5.33 -7.09
C SER A 54 19.22 6.86 -7.00
N VAL A 55 18.06 7.49 -6.82
CA VAL A 55 17.92 8.94 -6.66
C VAL A 55 17.51 9.32 -5.24
N VAL A 56 16.50 8.66 -4.69
CA VAL A 56 15.94 9.03 -3.38
C VAL A 56 16.60 8.31 -2.19
N GLY A 57 17.49 7.34 -2.47
CA GLY A 57 18.27 6.63 -1.45
C GLY A 57 17.49 5.58 -0.67
N VAL A 58 18.04 5.19 0.49
CA VAL A 58 17.44 4.23 1.42
C VAL A 58 16.07 4.72 1.88
N GLY A 59 15.12 3.79 2.09
CA GLY A 59 13.73 4.12 2.46
C GLY A 59 12.88 4.55 1.26
N TRP A 60 13.31 4.28 0.05
CA TRP A 60 12.58 4.59 -1.18
C TRP A 60 11.10 4.13 -1.19
N PRO A 61 10.69 3.02 -0.55
CA PRO A 61 9.28 2.64 -0.54
C PRO A 61 8.38 3.71 0.08
N ASP A 62 8.85 4.35 1.16
CA ASP A 62 8.10 5.40 1.84
C ASP A 62 8.16 6.72 1.06
N LYS A 63 9.26 6.96 0.35
CA LYS A 63 9.49 8.19 -0.44
C LYS A 63 8.76 8.21 -1.77
N SER A 64 8.31 7.06 -2.30
CA SER A 64 7.47 7.06 -3.52
C SER A 64 6.23 7.92 -3.32
N SER A 65 5.88 8.77 -4.29
CA SER A 65 4.91 9.84 -4.07
C SER A 65 3.92 10.00 -5.23
N ARG A 66 2.75 10.55 -4.91
CA ARG A 66 1.76 11.08 -5.84
C ARG A 66 1.60 12.60 -5.68
N ASP A 67 2.33 13.18 -4.75
CA ASP A 67 2.28 14.62 -4.50
C ASP A 67 2.88 15.39 -5.68
N PRO A 68 2.10 16.30 -6.32
CA PRO A 68 2.59 17.11 -7.44
C PRO A 68 3.86 17.91 -7.11
N LYS A 69 3.95 18.49 -5.92
CA LYS A 69 5.12 19.27 -5.51
C LYS A 69 6.38 18.41 -5.41
N GLN A 70 6.23 17.21 -4.86
CA GLN A 70 7.32 16.26 -4.76
C GLN A 70 7.75 15.78 -6.14
N ILE A 71 6.80 15.45 -7.02
CA ILE A 71 7.06 15.03 -8.41
C ILE A 71 7.78 16.15 -9.17
N GLU A 72 7.30 17.38 -9.08
CA GLU A 72 7.94 18.54 -9.70
C GLU A 72 9.38 18.73 -9.21
N SER A 73 9.62 18.55 -7.91
CA SER A 73 10.96 18.66 -7.33
C SER A 73 11.96 17.67 -7.93
N TRP A 74 11.50 16.47 -8.29
CA TRP A 74 12.34 15.42 -8.87
C TRP A 74 12.64 15.63 -10.36
N PHE A 75 11.63 16.05 -11.12
CA PHE A 75 11.72 16.13 -12.59
C PHE A 75 11.91 17.58 -13.08
N ARG A 76 12.68 18.38 -12.34
CA ARG A 76 13.03 19.75 -12.74
C ARG A 76 13.78 19.78 -14.08
N PRO A 77 13.69 20.89 -14.83
CA PRO A 77 14.52 21.08 -16.01
C PRO A 77 16.01 20.82 -15.73
N GLY A 78 16.63 20.03 -16.59
CA GLY A 78 18.06 19.67 -16.46
C GLY A 78 18.29 18.34 -15.68
N THR A 79 17.27 17.70 -15.10
CA THR A 79 17.42 16.35 -14.54
C THR A 79 17.22 15.31 -15.64
N ASN A 80 18.05 14.24 -15.60
CA ASN A 80 17.96 13.09 -16.52
C ASN A 80 17.41 11.84 -15.83
N TYR A 81 16.52 12.03 -14.86
CA TYR A 81 15.91 10.90 -14.14
C TYR A 81 14.82 10.23 -14.97
N GLY A 82 14.80 8.91 -14.91
CA GLY A 82 13.69 8.12 -15.42
C GLY A 82 12.56 7.98 -14.39
N ILE A 83 11.43 7.45 -14.82
CA ILE A 83 10.25 7.22 -14.00
C ILE A 83 10.14 5.74 -13.69
N ALA A 84 10.00 5.41 -12.42
CA ALA A 84 9.51 4.10 -11.97
C ALA A 84 8.18 4.26 -11.22
N VAL A 85 7.33 3.25 -11.28
CA VAL A 85 6.10 3.17 -10.49
C VAL A 85 6.24 2.11 -9.41
N HIS A 86 5.85 2.45 -8.18
CA HIS A 86 5.87 1.57 -7.03
C HIS A 86 4.58 0.76 -6.97
N LEU A 87 4.64 -0.48 -7.41
CA LEU A 87 3.46 -1.32 -7.63
C LEU A 87 2.68 -1.62 -6.35
N GLY A 88 3.33 -2.18 -5.33
CA GLY A 88 2.63 -2.57 -4.11
C GLY A 88 1.91 -1.42 -3.42
N LYS A 89 2.56 -0.25 -3.28
CA LYS A 89 1.94 0.94 -2.70
C LYS A 89 0.80 1.49 -3.53
N SER A 90 0.83 1.27 -4.85
CA SER A 90 -0.24 1.64 -5.79
C SER A 90 -1.39 0.61 -5.82
N GLY A 91 -1.27 -0.49 -5.10
CA GLY A 91 -2.25 -1.57 -5.17
C GLY A 91 -2.19 -2.37 -6.47
N ALA A 92 -1.00 -2.51 -7.03
CA ALA A 92 -0.73 -3.24 -8.26
C ALA A 92 0.30 -4.36 -8.05
N ILE A 93 0.31 -5.29 -8.99
CA ILE A 93 1.31 -6.33 -9.14
C ILE A 93 1.66 -6.45 -10.62
N ALA A 94 2.92 -6.69 -10.94
CA ALA A 94 3.35 -6.94 -12.30
C ALA A 94 3.99 -8.32 -12.44
N PHE A 95 3.72 -8.95 -13.60
CA PHE A 95 4.47 -10.09 -14.11
C PHE A 95 5.46 -9.56 -15.14
N ASP A 96 6.74 -9.54 -14.77
CA ASP A 96 7.85 -9.11 -15.61
C ASP A 96 8.35 -10.34 -16.39
N VAL A 97 7.92 -10.47 -17.63
CA VAL A 97 8.20 -11.63 -18.49
C VAL A 97 9.46 -11.40 -19.28
N ASP A 98 10.50 -12.16 -18.97
CA ASP A 98 11.80 -12.13 -19.65
C ASP A 98 11.92 -13.19 -20.75
N ASP A 99 11.33 -14.37 -20.54
CA ASP A 99 11.30 -15.46 -21.50
C ASP A 99 9.85 -15.98 -21.67
N PRO A 100 9.14 -15.53 -22.73
CA PRO A 100 7.78 -15.97 -22.98
C PRO A 100 7.63 -17.46 -23.30
N SER A 101 8.71 -18.12 -23.73
CA SER A 101 8.69 -19.57 -24.03
C SER A 101 8.55 -20.42 -22.75
N GLN A 102 9.01 -19.89 -21.62
CA GLN A 102 8.98 -20.55 -20.31
C GLN A 102 7.72 -20.20 -19.48
N LEU A 103 6.77 -19.48 -20.05
CA LEU A 103 5.55 -19.09 -19.34
C LEU A 103 4.73 -20.30 -18.91
N PRO A 104 4.43 -20.47 -17.61
CA PRO A 104 3.50 -21.51 -17.16
C PRO A 104 2.10 -21.29 -17.78
N ASN A 105 1.41 -22.34 -18.18
CA ASN A 105 0.08 -22.27 -18.78
C ASN A 105 -0.89 -21.48 -17.90
N ARG A 106 -0.84 -21.68 -16.57
CA ARG A 106 -1.67 -20.94 -15.59
C ARG A 106 -1.47 -19.43 -15.64
N LEU A 107 -0.29 -18.92 -16.01
CA LEU A 107 -0.03 -17.50 -16.15
C LEU A 107 -0.34 -17.03 -17.55
N ARG A 108 0.03 -17.80 -18.56
CA ARG A 108 -0.13 -17.48 -19.99
C ARG A 108 -1.58 -17.16 -20.35
N GLU A 109 -2.54 -17.95 -19.86
CA GLU A 109 -3.97 -17.76 -20.10
C GLU A 109 -4.47 -16.38 -19.68
N TRP A 110 -3.96 -15.85 -18.58
CA TRP A 110 -4.41 -14.57 -18.03
C TRP A 110 -3.69 -13.36 -18.62
N ILE A 111 -2.35 -13.41 -18.76
CA ILE A 111 -1.59 -12.24 -19.21
C ILE A 111 -1.80 -11.93 -20.69
N LEU A 112 -2.17 -12.90 -21.51
CA LEU A 112 -2.45 -12.70 -22.94
C LEU A 112 -3.85 -12.15 -23.20
N MET A 113 -4.70 -11.99 -22.19
CA MET A 113 -6.02 -11.37 -22.36
C MET A 113 -5.86 -9.91 -22.84
N LYS A 114 -6.71 -9.49 -23.78
CA LYS A 114 -6.69 -8.13 -24.34
C LYS A 114 -6.94 -7.03 -23.29
N SER A 115 -7.66 -7.36 -22.22
CA SER A 115 -7.97 -6.45 -21.10
C SER A 115 -6.79 -6.19 -20.16
N VAL A 116 -5.71 -6.98 -20.24
CA VAL A 116 -4.57 -6.83 -19.37
C VAL A 116 -3.59 -5.81 -19.96
N PRO A 117 -3.30 -4.69 -19.26
CA PRO A 117 -2.31 -3.73 -19.71
C PRO A 117 -0.94 -4.37 -19.86
N PHE A 118 -0.25 -3.98 -20.92
CA PHE A 118 1.04 -4.57 -21.29
C PHE A 118 2.01 -3.51 -21.79
N GLN A 119 3.16 -3.45 -21.16
CA GLN A 119 4.32 -2.66 -21.59
C GLN A 119 5.39 -3.60 -22.18
N SER A 120 5.66 -3.45 -23.47
CA SER A 120 6.76 -4.17 -24.12
C SER A 120 8.11 -3.60 -23.66
N THR A 121 9.05 -4.49 -23.33
CA THR A 121 10.43 -4.13 -22.98
C THR A 121 11.44 -4.49 -24.06
N ARG A 122 11.01 -5.14 -25.15
CA ARG A 122 11.84 -5.53 -26.30
C ARG A 122 11.10 -5.30 -27.62
N LYS A 123 11.85 -4.87 -28.64
CA LYS A 123 11.29 -4.65 -30.00
C LYS A 123 11.10 -5.96 -30.76
N ASP A 124 12.00 -6.89 -30.55
CA ASP A 124 12.11 -8.19 -31.22
C ASP A 124 11.27 -9.31 -30.59
N ASP A 125 10.75 -9.08 -29.39
CA ASP A 125 9.88 -10.05 -28.70
C ASP A 125 8.56 -9.38 -28.29
N PRO A 126 7.45 -9.69 -28.98
CA PRO A 126 6.16 -9.04 -28.79
C PRO A 126 5.47 -9.40 -27.46
N LEU A 127 5.93 -10.43 -26.73
CA LEU A 127 5.35 -10.89 -25.48
C LEU A 127 6.23 -10.58 -24.27
N ARG A 128 7.46 -10.11 -24.48
CA ARG A 128 8.39 -9.79 -23.42
C ARG A 128 8.08 -8.42 -22.82
N GLY A 129 7.88 -8.39 -21.49
CA GLY A 129 7.58 -7.13 -20.80
C GLY A 129 6.71 -7.29 -19.57
N HIS A 130 6.08 -6.18 -19.17
CA HIS A 130 5.34 -6.06 -17.92
C HIS A 130 3.83 -6.18 -18.16
N TYR A 131 3.19 -7.14 -17.50
CA TYR A 131 1.75 -7.35 -17.47
C TYR A 131 1.22 -6.96 -16.09
N ILE A 132 0.23 -6.03 -16.03
CA ILE A 132 -0.16 -5.37 -14.78
C ILE A 132 -1.57 -5.80 -14.36
N PHE A 133 -1.72 -6.12 -13.07
CA PHE A 133 -2.99 -6.37 -12.41
C PHE A 133 -3.13 -5.51 -11.16
N ALA A 134 -4.35 -5.13 -10.82
CA ALA A 134 -4.67 -4.58 -9.51
C ALA A 134 -4.72 -5.71 -8.47
N THR A 135 -4.23 -5.47 -7.28
CA THR A 135 -4.31 -6.45 -6.19
C THR A 135 -5.61 -6.29 -5.42
N PRO A 136 -6.23 -7.37 -4.91
CA PRO A 136 -7.34 -7.25 -3.97
C PRO A 136 -6.96 -6.39 -2.77
N VAL A 137 -7.95 -5.73 -2.21
CA VAL A 137 -7.78 -4.94 -0.97
C VAL A 137 -7.31 -5.85 0.15
N GLY A 138 -6.38 -5.37 0.97
CA GLY A 138 -5.82 -6.15 2.08
C GLY A 138 -4.80 -7.22 1.66
N SER A 139 -4.61 -7.47 0.36
CA SER A 139 -3.60 -8.42 -0.10
C SER A 139 -2.21 -7.79 -0.14
N ASN A 140 -1.19 -8.59 0.15
CA ASN A 140 0.20 -8.15 0.20
C ASN A 140 1.12 -9.17 -0.47
N TYR A 141 1.06 -9.23 -1.80
CA TYR A 141 1.91 -10.14 -2.57
C TYR A 141 3.36 -9.63 -2.61
N GLY A 142 4.31 -10.53 -2.28
CA GLY A 142 5.75 -10.25 -2.41
C GLY A 142 6.25 -10.34 -3.85
N ASN A 143 7.57 -10.39 -4.00
CA ASN A 143 8.24 -10.53 -5.30
C ASN A 143 8.54 -12.01 -5.66
N SER A 144 7.99 -12.96 -4.92
CA SER A 144 8.18 -14.38 -5.18
C SER A 144 7.17 -14.91 -6.19
N LYS A 145 7.66 -15.76 -7.10
CA LYS A 145 6.81 -16.46 -8.08
C LYS A 145 5.89 -17.52 -7.47
N GLY A 146 6.13 -17.93 -6.23
CA GLY A 146 5.35 -18.97 -5.57
C GLY A 146 5.28 -20.27 -6.37
N LEU A 147 4.07 -20.74 -6.63
CA LEU A 147 3.85 -21.96 -7.43
C LEU A 147 4.00 -21.75 -8.95
N LEU A 148 4.18 -20.50 -9.41
CA LEU A 148 4.47 -20.17 -10.80
C LEU A 148 5.93 -20.41 -11.20
N LYS A 149 6.65 -21.29 -10.58
CA LYS A 149 8.06 -21.60 -10.79
C LYS A 149 8.52 -21.45 -12.27
N GLY A 150 9.80 -21.52 -12.51
CA GLY A 150 10.36 -21.46 -13.87
C GLY A 150 11.18 -20.21 -14.16
N ALA A 151 11.82 -20.18 -15.31
CA ALA A 151 12.75 -19.12 -15.74
C ALA A 151 12.09 -18.01 -16.58
N TRP A 152 10.76 -17.95 -16.61
CA TRP A 152 10.00 -17.01 -17.45
C TRP A 152 10.19 -15.54 -17.12
N GLY A 153 10.65 -15.19 -15.91
CA GLY A 153 10.79 -13.81 -15.43
C GLY A 153 10.57 -13.69 -13.94
N GLU A 154 9.95 -12.61 -13.50
CA GLU A 154 9.77 -12.26 -12.10
C GLU A 154 8.36 -11.76 -11.79
N VAL A 155 8.02 -11.76 -10.48
CA VAL A 155 6.85 -11.08 -9.93
C VAL A 155 7.32 -9.81 -9.22
N ARG A 156 6.67 -8.70 -9.48
CA ARG A 156 6.92 -7.41 -8.84
C ARG A 156 5.68 -7.05 -8.00
N GLY A 157 5.75 -7.25 -6.70
CA GLY A 157 4.65 -7.02 -5.75
C GLY A 157 4.95 -5.88 -4.77
N LYS A 158 4.92 -6.15 -3.48
CA LYS A 158 4.94 -5.17 -2.37
C LYS A 158 5.98 -4.04 -2.53
N ASN A 159 7.24 -4.38 -2.63
CA ASN A 159 8.34 -3.43 -2.86
C ASN A 159 8.88 -3.60 -4.28
N GLY A 160 8.00 -3.96 -5.23
CA GLY A 160 8.31 -4.06 -6.64
C GLY A 160 8.12 -2.74 -7.35
N ILE A 161 9.03 -2.42 -8.24
CA ILE A 161 8.89 -1.32 -9.19
C ILE A 161 8.97 -1.84 -10.62
N ILE A 162 8.37 -1.12 -11.54
CA ILE A 162 8.67 -1.20 -12.96
C ILE A 162 9.09 0.16 -13.47
N VAL A 163 10.02 0.16 -14.42
CA VAL A 163 10.40 1.38 -15.15
C VAL A 163 9.38 1.59 -16.26
N VAL A 164 8.93 2.82 -16.46
CA VAL A 164 7.87 3.14 -17.40
C VAL A 164 8.29 4.21 -18.41
N SER A 165 7.63 4.23 -19.58
CA SER A 165 7.80 5.29 -20.56
C SER A 165 7.47 6.68 -19.98
N PRO A 166 8.14 7.75 -20.41
CA PRO A 166 9.08 7.86 -21.52
C PRO A 166 10.55 7.57 -21.15
N THR A 167 10.81 6.93 -20.00
CA THR A 167 12.18 6.61 -19.58
C THR A 167 12.93 5.84 -20.68
N PRO A 168 14.13 6.26 -21.07
CA PRO A 168 14.91 5.50 -22.05
C PRO A 168 15.35 4.16 -21.46
N HIS A 169 15.25 3.09 -22.25
CA HIS A 169 15.73 1.79 -21.81
C HIS A 169 17.27 1.73 -21.85
N SER A 170 17.91 1.23 -20.77
CA SER A 170 19.39 1.17 -20.69
C SER A 170 20.05 0.35 -21.81
N LYS A 171 19.33 -0.58 -22.43
CA LYS A 171 19.76 -1.40 -23.59
C LYS A 171 18.98 -1.02 -24.86
N GLN A 172 18.81 0.27 -25.12
CA GLN A 172 18.05 0.74 -26.28
C GLN A 172 18.73 0.35 -27.61
N ALA A 173 20.05 0.35 -27.64
CA ALA A 173 20.83 -0.10 -28.79
C ALA A 173 20.58 -1.58 -29.14
N ASP A 174 20.30 -2.42 -28.12
CA ASP A 174 20.02 -3.82 -28.25
C ASP A 174 18.50 -4.12 -28.35
N GLY A 175 17.71 -3.20 -28.83
CA GLY A 175 16.25 -3.37 -28.99
C GLY A 175 15.44 -3.20 -27.71
N GLY A 176 16.04 -2.76 -26.60
CA GLY A 176 15.31 -2.46 -25.39
C GLY A 176 14.41 -1.25 -25.52
N GLN A 177 13.21 -1.31 -24.95
CA GLN A 177 12.23 -0.23 -24.97
C GLN A 177 11.33 -0.28 -23.75
N TYR A 178 10.59 0.82 -23.51
CA TYR A 178 9.41 0.85 -22.65
C TYR A 178 8.26 1.42 -23.46
N LEU A 179 7.46 0.54 -24.06
CA LEU A 179 6.39 0.92 -24.97
C LEU A 179 5.08 0.25 -24.54
N TRP A 180 4.10 1.06 -24.13
CA TRP A 180 2.77 0.55 -23.82
C TRP A 180 2.04 0.10 -25.09
N LYS A 181 1.73 -1.18 -25.16
CA LYS A 181 0.95 -1.80 -26.23
C LYS A 181 -0.53 -1.88 -25.87
N ARG A 182 -0.83 -1.92 -24.58
CA ARG A 182 -2.20 -1.90 -24.03
C ARG A 182 -2.20 -1.04 -22.77
N THR A 183 -3.09 -0.07 -22.71
CA THR A 183 -3.27 0.91 -21.62
C THR A 183 -4.70 0.85 -21.08
N GLY A 184 -5.05 1.71 -20.14
CA GLY A 184 -6.40 1.83 -19.59
C GLY A 184 -6.57 1.15 -18.23
N GLU A 185 -7.78 0.72 -17.92
CA GLU A 185 -8.13 0.10 -16.65
C GLU A 185 -7.26 -1.12 -16.35
N VAL A 186 -6.78 -1.21 -15.10
CA VAL A 186 -6.00 -2.35 -14.64
C VAL A 186 -6.95 -3.36 -14.00
N PRO A 187 -7.14 -4.56 -14.60
CA PRO A 187 -8.06 -5.56 -14.09
C PRO A 187 -7.56 -6.14 -12.76
N LEU A 188 -8.51 -6.59 -11.94
CA LEU A 188 -8.18 -7.28 -10.69
C LEU A 188 -7.41 -8.57 -10.98
N LEU A 189 -6.41 -8.87 -10.14
CA LEU A 189 -5.66 -10.12 -10.21
C LEU A 189 -6.60 -11.33 -10.13
N PRO A 190 -6.62 -12.23 -11.13
CA PRO A 190 -7.50 -13.38 -11.14
C PRO A 190 -7.32 -14.28 -9.92
N TYR A 191 -8.40 -14.77 -9.36
CA TYR A 191 -8.38 -15.62 -8.15
C TYR A 191 -7.45 -16.84 -8.31
N ALA A 192 -7.39 -17.42 -9.50
CA ALA A 192 -6.48 -18.53 -9.80
C ALA A 192 -4.99 -18.16 -9.62
N LEU A 193 -4.61 -16.91 -9.91
CA LEU A 193 -3.26 -16.40 -9.68
C LEU A 193 -3.05 -16.00 -8.21
N GLN A 194 -4.07 -15.46 -7.54
CA GLN A 194 -4.00 -15.13 -6.11
C GLN A 194 -3.62 -16.35 -5.27
N ARG A 195 -4.14 -17.53 -5.59
CA ARG A 195 -3.89 -18.77 -4.85
C ARG A 195 -2.48 -19.37 -5.04
N VAL A 196 -1.78 -19.00 -6.09
CA VAL A 196 -0.46 -19.54 -6.40
C VAL A 196 0.69 -18.60 -6.03
N LEU A 197 0.39 -17.34 -5.78
CA LEU A 197 1.34 -16.34 -5.32
C LEU A 197 1.38 -16.30 -3.78
N PRO A 198 2.58 -16.29 -3.18
CA PRO A 198 2.68 -16.18 -1.73
C PRO A 198 2.38 -14.74 -1.29
N GLN A 199 1.68 -14.63 -0.18
CA GLN A 199 1.64 -13.38 0.55
C GLN A 199 3.05 -13.03 1.07
N SER A 200 3.35 -11.76 1.21
CA SER A 200 4.63 -11.30 1.76
C SER A 200 4.82 -11.84 3.18
N ARG A 201 6.03 -12.32 3.49
CA ARG A 201 6.36 -12.96 4.79
C ARG A 201 6.15 -12.05 6.01
N TYR A 202 5.94 -10.75 5.81
CA TYR A 202 5.61 -9.81 6.89
C TYR A 202 4.15 -9.90 7.37
N GLN A 203 3.35 -10.79 6.78
CA GLN A 203 2.00 -11.08 7.24
C GLN A 203 1.89 -12.58 7.55
N SER A 204 2.04 -12.93 8.83
CA SER A 204 1.67 -14.26 9.35
C SER A 204 0.16 -14.48 9.32
N VAL A 205 -0.62 -13.40 9.14
CA VAL A 205 -2.08 -13.38 9.12
C VAL A 205 -2.54 -12.74 7.81
N GLN A 206 -3.42 -13.41 7.10
CA GLN A 206 -4.09 -12.87 5.93
C GLN A 206 -5.02 -11.73 6.35
N SER A 207 -5.06 -10.63 5.59
CA SER A 207 -6.08 -9.60 5.82
C SER A 207 -7.48 -10.16 5.61
N ILE A 208 -8.43 -9.61 6.36
CA ILE A 208 -9.84 -9.94 6.21
C ILE A 208 -10.48 -9.20 5.04
N GLU A 209 -11.64 -9.68 4.61
CA GLU A 209 -12.47 -8.97 3.64
C GLU A 209 -13.23 -7.80 4.32
N MET A 210 -13.70 -6.84 3.51
CA MET A 210 -14.44 -5.67 4.01
C MET A 210 -15.68 -6.04 4.83
N ALA A 211 -16.44 -7.06 4.41
CA ALA A 211 -17.62 -7.53 5.12
C ALA A 211 -17.32 -8.07 6.53
N GLU A 212 -16.14 -8.67 6.71
CA GLU A 212 -15.67 -9.12 8.02
C GLU A 212 -15.26 -7.94 8.91
N ALA A 213 -14.67 -6.89 8.32
CA ALA A 213 -14.38 -5.65 9.03
C ALA A 213 -15.65 -4.94 9.47
N ASP A 214 -16.67 -4.86 8.63
CA ASP A 214 -17.99 -4.31 8.98
C ASP A 214 -18.63 -5.09 10.14
N THR A 215 -18.52 -6.42 10.11
CA THR A 215 -18.97 -7.29 11.20
C THR A 215 -18.17 -7.01 12.49
N PHE A 216 -16.86 -6.82 12.39
CA PHE A 216 -16.03 -6.44 13.54
C PHE A 216 -16.49 -5.11 14.14
N PHE A 217 -16.71 -4.09 13.34
CA PHE A 217 -17.18 -2.78 13.81
C PHE A 217 -18.56 -2.86 14.48
N ALA A 218 -19.49 -3.62 13.91
CA ALA A 218 -20.81 -3.83 14.51
C ALA A 218 -20.74 -4.53 15.87
N ASN A 219 -19.89 -5.55 16.00
CA ASN A 219 -19.74 -6.34 17.22
C ASN A 219 -18.95 -5.60 18.32
N HIS A 220 -18.13 -4.59 17.96
CA HIS A 220 -17.29 -3.84 18.89
C HIS A 220 -17.61 -2.35 18.87
N SER A 221 -18.89 -2.03 19.10
CA SER A 221 -19.44 -0.68 19.17
C SER A 221 -19.59 -0.13 20.60
N MET A 222 -19.28 -0.93 21.62
CA MET A 222 -19.38 -0.54 23.04
C MET A 222 -18.33 0.52 23.39
N SER A 223 -18.61 1.31 24.43
CA SER A 223 -17.77 2.43 24.86
C SER A 223 -17.81 2.55 26.38
N ASP A 224 -17.06 1.68 27.06
CA ASP A 224 -17.02 1.64 28.53
C ASP A 224 -15.99 2.63 29.12
N CYS A 225 -14.98 3.05 28.33
CA CYS A 225 -13.92 3.93 28.81
C CYS A 225 -13.28 4.73 27.65
N GLU A 226 -13.98 5.76 27.15
CA GLU A 226 -13.51 6.61 26.04
C GLU A 226 -12.19 7.34 26.34
N GLN A 227 -11.92 7.66 27.60
CA GLN A 227 -10.66 8.29 28.02
C GLN A 227 -9.42 7.51 27.60
N VAL A 228 -9.52 6.17 27.52
CA VAL A 228 -8.42 5.32 27.02
C VAL A 228 -8.12 5.65 25.55
N LEU A 229 -9.14 5.89 24.72
CA LEU A 229 -8.92 6.28 23.33
C LEU A 229 -8.20 7.62 23.23
N GLU A 230 -8.59 8.62 24.00
CA GLU A 230 -7.94 9.94 24.01
C GLU A 230 -6.45 9.81 24.37
N THR A 231 -6.13 9.02 25.39
CA THR A 231 -4.75 8.74 25.79
C THR A 231 -3.97 8.07 24.65
N ARG A 232 -4.56 7.05 23.98
CA ARG A 232 -3.93 6.38 22.84
C ARG A 232 -3.65 7.34 21.68
N LEU A 233 -4.56 8.26 21.41
CA LEU A 233 -4.37 9.24 20.33
C LEU A 233 -3.27 10.26 20.65
N ILE A 234 -3.15 10.67 21.91
CA ILE A 234 -2.07 11.56 22.38
C ILE A 234 -0.71 10.85 22.23
N ASP A 235 -0.59 9.62 22.72
CA ASP A 235 0.62 8.81 22.60
C ASP A 235 0.97 8.56 21.14
N GLY A 236 -0.02 8.14 20.36
CA GLY A 236 0.10 7.86 18.93
C GLY A 236 0.60 9.06 18.14
N LYS A 237 0.17 10.27 18.46
CA LYS A 237 0.68 11.49 17.84
C LYS A 237 2.20 11.62 17.98
N SER A 238 2.75 11.24 19.15
CA SER A 238 4.18 11.24 19.38
C SER A 238 4.93 10.19 18.54
N TRP A 239 4.29 9.06 18.25
CA TRP A 239 4.87 8.00 17.42
C TRP A 239 5.02 8.44 15.96
N PHE A 240 4.02 9.15 15.43
CA PHE A 240 4.10 9.73 14.08
C PHE A 240 5.24 10.74 13.90
N LEU A 241 5.68 11.38 14.98
CA LEU A 241 6.77 12.35 14.94
C LEU A 241 8.16 11.69 15.00
N ARG A 242 8.26 10.43 15.48
CA ARG A 242 9.55 9.76 15.75
C ARG A 242 9.93 8.70 14.73
N GLY A 243 9.00 8.20 13.93
CA GLY A 243 9.22 7.04 13.07
C GLY A 243 8.56 7.11 11.71
N SER A 244 8.53 5.97 11.03
CA SER A 244 7.74 5.80 9.81
C SER A 244 6.26 6.03 10.13
N ARG A 245 5.62 6.92 9.37
CA ARG A 245 4.19 7.18 9.52
C ARG A 245 3.35 5.91 9.36
N HIS A 246 3.73 5.05 8.42
CA HIS A 246 3.08 3.76 8.19
C HIS A 246 3.15 2.87 9.44
N ASP A 247 4.35 2.69 10.00
CA ASP A 247 4.53 1.83 11.18
C ASP A 247 3.84 2.42 12.40
N ALA A 248 3.94 3.72 12.63
CA ALA A 248 3.26 4.40 13.73
C ALA A 248 1.73 4.25 13.64
N CYS A 249 1.15 4.39 12.43
CA CYS A 249 -0.27 4.20 12.20
C CYS A 249 -0.69 2.75 12.46
N ARG A 250 0.04 1.79 11.91
CA ARG A 250 -0.21 0.36 12.10
C ARG A 250 -0.18 -0.03 13.58
N ASP A 251 0.83 0.43 14.31
CA ASP A 251 1.01 0.09 15.72
C ASP A 251 -0.08 0.74 16.58
N LEU A 252 -0.49 1.98 16.27
CA LEU A 252 -1.62 2.63 16.93
C LEU A 252 -2.94 1.91 16.64
N LEU A 253 -3.18 1.51 15.39
CA LEU A 253 -4.35 0.71 15.02
C LEU A 253 -4.38 -0.62 15.78
N LEU A 254 -3.24 -1.33 15.91
CA LEU A 254 -3.15 -2.60 16.65
C LEU A 254 -3.57 -2.45 18.11
N VAL A 255 -3.06 -1.43 18.78
CA VAL A 255 -3.42 -1.16 20.18
C VAL A 255 -4.90 -0.81 20.26
N CYS A 256 -5.37 0.12 19.42
CA CYS A 256 -6.74 0.61 19.50
C CYS A 256 -7.78 -0.46 19.12
N MET A 257 -7.52 -1.31 18.14
CA MET A 257 -8.46 -2.39 17.79
C MET A 257 -8.49 -3.49 18.85
N LYS A 258 -7.39 -3.74 19.55
CA LYS A 258 -7.35 -4.64 20.71
C LYS A 258 -8.17 -4.07 21.87
N ASP A 259 -8.02 -2.78 22.16
CA ASP A 259 -8.79 -2.08 23.18
C ASP A 259 -10.30 -2.08 22.85
N ALA A 260 -10.65 -1.82 21.59
CA ALA A 260 -12.04 -1.85 21.13
C ALA A 260 -12.65 -3.26 21.20
N ARG A 261 -11.89 -4.31 20.84
CA ARG A 261 -12.32 -5.70 21.02
C ARG A 261 -12.54 -6.05 22.51
N ALA A 262 -11.79 -5.43 23.39
CA ALA A 262 -11.99 -5.53 24.84
C ALA A 262 -13.19 -4.70 25.35
N GLY A 263 -13.91 -3.97 24.49
CA GLY A 263 -15.10 -3.18 24.82
C GLY A 263 -14.78 -1.84 25.51
N LEU A 264 -13.54 -1.35 25.43
CA LEU A 264 -13.18 -0.09 26.09
C LEU A 264 -13.77 1.12 25.36
N TYR A 265 -13.84 1.07 24.04
CA TYR A 265 -14.44 2.09 23.19
C TYR A 265 -14.81 1.52 21.82
N SER A 266 -15.61 2.27 21.05
CA SER A 266 -16.07 1.86 19.72
C SER A 266 -14.91 1.72 18.73
N ALA A 267 -14.82 0.54 18.09
CA ALA A 267 -13.82 0.27 17.07
C ALA A 267 -13.92 1.25 15.89
N LYS A 268 -15.15 1.58 15.47
CA LYS A 268 -15.40 2.54 14.37
C LYS A 268 -14.92 3.93 14.74
N THR A 269 -15.25 4.43 15.93
CA THR A 269 -14.81 5.74 16.43
C THR A 269 -13.28 5.83 16.48
N ALA A 270 -12.62 4.75 16.94
CA ALA A 270 -11.17 4.70 17.00
C ALA A 270 -10.54 4.77 15.59
N VAL A 271 -11.04 3.99 14.63
CA VAL A 271 -10.53 4.02 13.24
C VAL A 271 -10.71 5.41 12.62
N GLU A 272 -11.86 6.06 12.80
CA GLU A 272 -12.13 7.40 12.28
C GLU A 272 -11.21 8.47 12.90
N ALA A 273 -10.96 8.39 14.20
CA ALA A 273 -10.02 9.28 14.88
C ALA A 273 -8.57 9.09 14.41
N ILE A 274 -8.14 7.83 14.24
CA ILE A 274 -6.79 7.50 13.73
C ILE A 274 -6.66 7.90 12.27
N ALA A 275 -7.71 7.74 11.45
CA ALA A 275 -7.72 8.22 10.07
C ALA A 275 -7.51 9.74 10.02
N SER A 276 -8.23 10.48 10.86
CA SER A 276 -8.08 11.94 10.97
C SER A 276 -6.66 12.33 11.35
N LEU A 277 -6.04 11.62 12.29
CA LEU A 277 -4.64 11.81 12.68
C LEU A 277 -3.68 11.47 11.55
N PHE A 278 -3.82 10.31 10.92
CA PHE A 278 -2.97 9.84 9.82
C PHE A 278 -2.96 10.78 8.62
N PHE A 279 -4.13 11.32 8.25
CA PHE A 279 -4.24 12.26 7.12
C PHE A 279 -3.90 13.71 7.49
N SER A 280 -3.90 14.10 8.78
CA SER A 280 -3.50 15.43 9.23
C SER A 280 -2.00 15.61 9.38
N ILE A 281 -1.30 14.56 9.85
CA ILE A 281 0.16 14.56 9.99
C ILE A 281 0.76 14.20 8.62
N LYS A 282 0.77 15.17 7.71
CA LYS A 282 1.48 15.05 6.44
C LYS A 282 2.94 15.47 6.68
N PRO A 283 3.94 14.66 6.34
CA PRO A 283 5.19 15.22 5.87
C PRO A 283 4.84 16.15 4.72
N GLN A 284 5.48 17.31 4.60
CA GLN A 284 5.11 18.35 3.62
C GLN A 284 5.04 17.84 2.17
N ASP A 285 5.48 16.60 1.92
CA ASP A 285 5.80 16.02 0.63
C ASP A 285 5.11 14.67 0.34
N GLN A 286 4.25 14.12 1.21
CA GLN A 286 3.67 12.79 1.00
C GLN A 286 2.15 12.76 1.20
N TRP A 287 1.46 12.31 0.17
CA TRP A 287 0.04 12.01 0.26
C TRP A 287 -0.15 10.60 0.83
N SER A 288 -0.85 10.53 1.96
CA SER A 288 -1.34 9.28 2.48
C SER A 288 -2.46 8.77 1.58
N SER A 289 -2.34 7.55 1.09
CA SER A 289 -3.39 6.94 0.29
C SER A 289 -4.51 6.44 1.21
N PRO A 290 -5.80 6.70 0.89
CA PRO A 290 -6.92 6.03 1.55
C PRO A 290 -6.78 4.51 1.53
N ARG A 291 -6.25 3.96 0.43
CA ARG A 291 -5.97 2.53 0.30
C ARG A 291 -4.96 2.04 1.34
N GLU A 292 -3.84 2.71 1.49
CA GLU A 292 -2.83 2.35 2.49
C GLU A 292 -3.43 2.24 3.89
N PHE A 293 -4.29 3.21 4.26
CA PHE A 293 -4.95 3.21 5.54
C PHE A 293 -5.95 2.05 5.69
N VAL A 294 -6.79 1.82 4.68
CA VAL A 294 -7.76 0.70 4.68
C VAL A 294 -7.05 -0.64 4.74
N ASP A 295 -5.99 -0.85 3.96
CA ASP A 295 -5.20 -2.08 3.99
C ASP A 295 -4.60 -2.34 5.39
N MET A 296 -4.13 -1.30 6.09
CA MET A 296 -3.66 -1.41 7.48
C MET A 296 -4.79 -1.79 8.44
N VAL A 297 -5.98 -1.18 8.32
CA VAL A 297 -7.14 -1.50 9.16
C VAL A 297 -7.54 -2.96 9.00
N LEU A 298 -7.68 -3.45 7.77
CA LEU A 298 -8.06 -4.84 7.49
C LEU A 298 -7.04 -5.84 8.03
N TRP A 299 -5.77 -5.55 7.86
CA TRP A 299 -4.70 -6.37 8.41
C TRP A 299 -4.72 -6.38 9.94
N VAL A 300 -4.88 -5.22 10.57
CA VAL A 300 -4.91 -5.10 12.04
C VAL A 300 -6.10 -5.84 12.64
N ILE A 301 -7.30 -5.71 12.07
CA ILE A 301 -8.48 -6.45 12.55
C ILE A 301 -8.23 -7.95 12.45
N ALA A 302 -7.66 -8.43 11.34
CA ALA A 302 -7.28 -9.83 11.19
C ALA A 302 -6.33 -10.33 12.29
N GLN A 303 -5.32 -9.52 12.67
CA GLN A 303 -4.41 -9.83 13.78
C GLN A 303 -5.16 -9.91 15.11
N VAL A 304 -6.00 -8.91 15.37
CA VAL A 304 -6.74 -8.80 16.63
C VAL A 304 -7.75 -9.95 16.78
N LEU A 305 -8.42 -10.37 15.71
CA LEU A 305 -9.35 -11.50 15.73
C LEU A 305 -8.70 -12.84 16.12
N GLN A 306 -7.40 -13.01 15.86
CA GLN A 306 -6.67 -14.23 16.23
C GLN A 306 -6.23 -14.26 17.70
N LEU A 307 -6.35 -13.17 18.44
CA LEU A 307 -6.01 -13.17 19.84
C LEU A 307 -7.02 -14.02 20.62
N PRO A 308 -6.58 -14.91 21.55
CA PRO A 308 -7.49 -15.67 22.39
C PRO A 308 -8.35 -14.76 23.29
N ASN A 309 -9.62 -15.14 23.51
CA ASN A 309 -10.55 -14.33 24.33
C ASN A 309 -10.03 -14.06 25.75
N ASN A 310 -9.40 -15.04 26.39
CA ASN A 310 -8.81 -14.84 27.71
C ASN A 310 -7.73 -13.76 27.76
N LYS A 311 -6.96 -13.57 26.66
CA LYS A 311 -5.99 -12.47 26.58
C LYS A 311 -6.69 -11.12 26.41
N ILE A 312 -7.83 -11.08 25.76
CA ILE A 312 -8.62 -9.86 25.60
C ILE A 312 -9.28 -9.49 26.95
N GLU A 313 -9.81 -10.46 27.67
CA GLU A 313 -10.39 -10.26 29.01
C GLU A 313 -9.33 -9.73 30.02
N LEU A 314 -8.17 -10.38 30.11
CA LEU A 314 -7.06 -9.91 30.93
C LEU A 314 -6.60 -8.50 30.54
N HIS A 315 -6.59 -8.20 29.25
CA HIS A 315 -6.25 -6.85 28.77
C HIS A 315 -7.29 -5.83 29.22
N ARG A 316 -8.59 -6.15 29.11
CA ARG A 316 -9.69 -5.32 29.58
C ARG A 316 -9.55 -5.01 31.07
N GLU A 317 -9.39 -6.03 31.89
CA GLU A 317 -9.23 -5.88 33.36
C GLU A 317 -8.05 -4.99 33.71
N SER A 318 -6.91 -5.20 33.04
CA SER A 318 -5.70 -4.37 33.23
C SER A 318 -5.98 -2.91 32.89
N GLN A 319 -6.63 -2.62 31.75
CA GLN A 319 -6.90 -1.24 31.33
C GLN A 319 -7.91 -0.54 32.25
N LEU A 320 -8.96 -1.23 32.66
CA LEU A 320 -9.93 -0.68 33.61
C LEU A 320 -9.31 -0.41 34.99
N THR A 321 -8.41 -1.27 35.46
CA THR A 321 -7.67 -1.07 36.71
C THR A 321 -6.76 0.16 36.63
N ILE A 322 -5.94 0.26 35.58
CA ILE A 322 -4.99 1.38 35.40
C ILE A 322 -5.74 2.71 35.28
N ASN A 323 -6.90 2.72 34.61
CA ASN A 323 -7.69 3.93 34.42
C ASN A 323 -8.76 4.15 35.51
N SER A 324 -8.71 3.38 36.61
CA SER A 324 -9.58 3.61 37.74
C SER A 324 -9.28 4.95 38.42
N PRO A 325 -10.29 5.67 38.93
CA PRO A 325 -10.08 6.97 39.58
C PRO A 325 -9.04 6.92 40.70
N GLN A 326 -8.98 5.80 41.45
CA GLN A 326 -8.03 5.62 42.55
C GLN A 326 -6.58 5.55 42.07
N ILE A 327 -6.34 4.81 40.99
CA ILE A 327 -5.01 4.69 40.40
C ILE A 327 -4.57 5.98 39.73
N GLN A 328 -5.47 6.66 39.04
CA GLN A 328 -5.19 7.97 38.42
C GLN A 328 -4.86 9.05 39.45
N ASP A 329 -5.60 9.12 40.55
CA ASP A 329 -5.29 10.02 41.68
C ASP A 329 -3.89 9.72 42.30
N TRP A 330 -3.53 8.46 42.41
CA TRP A 330 -2.20 8.05 42.89
C TRP A 330 -1.10 8.43 41.90
N ILE A 331 -1.28 8.21 40.59
CA ILE A 331 -0.32 8.59 39.53
C ILE A 331 -0.11 10.11 39.53
N ASN A 332 -1.17 10.90 39.62
CA ASN A 332 -1.08 12.36 39.68
C ASN A 332 -0.27 12.84 40.90
N LYS A 333 -0.48 12.24 42.07
CA LYS A 333 0.29 12.55 43.26
C LYS A 333 1.76 12.18 43.19
N LEU A 334 2.17 11.29 42.30
CA LEU A 334 3.58 10.94 42.08
C LEU A 334 4.29 11.90 41.10
N ASN A 335 3.52 12.61 40.27
CA ASN A 335 4.06 13.55 39.30
C ASN A 335 4.08 15.01 39.77
N ASP A 336 3.43 15.30 40.93
CA ASP A 336 3.54 16.56 41.67
C ASP A 336 4.71 16.51 42.70
#